data_8bd51e11195294db4acac2fd3dddb04e
#
_entry.id   8bd51e11195294db4acac2fd3dddb04e
#
_cell.length_a   1.000
_cell.length_b   1.000
_cell.length_c   1.000
_cell.angle_alpha   90.00
_cell.angle_beta   90.00
_cell.angle_gamma   90.00
#
_symmetry.space_group_name_H-M   'P 1'
#
loop_
_entity.id
_entity.type
_entity.pdbx_description
1 polymer ?
#
loop_
_entity_poly.entity_id
_entity_poly.type
_entity_poly.pdbx_seq_one_letter_code
_entity_poly.pdbx_strand_id
1 'polypeptide(L)'
;LVEDPEKIHRLLKAMVERTSLPVTLKTRLGPHPQRTNIFEILDAAESAGAKGIVVHARYTSQMHGGPTHLDVLSDVVRRAKIPVTGNGSVVDAKSAAAMAETGVGAIMVGRAALANPSIFNSLKGEDVKRETKDDFRRHLDYLLQFRDQLDAHFPKDHIPSPDGFASVKMHVHLFRYFNGRPGA
;
A
#
# COMPACT_ATOMS: atom_id res chain seq x y z
N LEU A 1 14.45 9.28 4.13
CA LEU A 1 13.57 9.25 5.30
C LEU A 1 13.69 7.92 6.02
N VAL A 2 13.58 6.77 5.33
CA VAL A 2 13.72 5.42 5.93
C VAL A 2 15.07 5.20 6.61
N GLU A 3 16.10 5.95 6.27
CA GLU A 3 17.45 5.84 6.82
C GLU A 3 17.69 6.67 8.09
N ASP A 4 16.70 7.48 8.49
CA ASP A 4 16.82 8.44 9.58
C ASP A 4 15.60 8.33 10.53
N PRO A 5 15.65 7.44 11.52
CA PRO A 5 14.58 7.26 12.51
C PRO A 5 14.31 8.53 13.33
N GLU A 6 15.31 9.33 13.65
CA GLU A 6 15.13 10.58 14.40
C GLU A 6 14.30 11.61 13.62
N LYS A 7 14.55 11.70 12.32
CA LYS A 7 13.76 12.56 11.44
C LYS A 7 12.32 12.07 11.34
N ILE A 8 12.10 10.76 11.30
CA ILE A 8 10.76 10.15 11.34
C ILE A 8 10.06 10.54 12.64
N HIS A 9 10.73 10.40 13.78
CA HIS A 9 10.20 10.78 15.07
C HIS A 9 9.75 12.26 15.09
N ARG A 10 10.64 13.18 14.70
CA ARG A 10 10.33 14.62 14.68
C ARG A 10 9.13 14.95 13.79
N LEU A 11 9.03 14.33 12.61
CA LEU A 11 7.92 14.54 11.70
C LEU A 11 6.60 14.02 12.27
N LEU A 12 6.59 12.79 12.78
CA LEU A 12 5.40 12.19 13.37
C LEU A 12 4.93 12.96 14.60
N LYS A 13 5.85 13.35 15.48
CA LYS A 13 5.54 14.16 16.66
C LYS A 13 4.89 15.47 16.28
N ALA A 14 5.48 16.20 15.32
CA ALA A 14 4.91 17.46 14.84
C ALA A 14 3.51 17.30 14.20
N MET A 15 3.23 16.14 13.56
CA MET A 15 1.90 15.83 13.04
C MET A 15 0.92 15.51 14.18
N VAL A 16 1.31 14.64 15.11
CA VAL A 16 0.47 14.24 16.25
C VAL A 16 0.08 15.45 17.11
N GLU A 17 0.98 16.39 17.32
CA GLU A 17 0.72 17.61 18.11
C GLU A 17 -0.24 18.60 17.42
N ARG A 18 -0.45 18.49 16.10
CA ARG A 18 -1.27 19.42 15.31
C ARG A 18 -2.63 18.88 14.89
N THR A 19 -2.96 17.64 15.23
CA THR A 19 -4.24 17.05 14.85
C THR A 19 -4.79 16.15 15.96
N SER A 20 -6.12 16.11 16.07
CA SER A 20 -6.83 15.13 16.90
C SER A 20 -7.04 13.78 16.16
N LEU A 21 -6.73 13.72 14.87
CA LEU A 21 -6.87 12.50 14.06
C LEU A 21 -5.74 11.51 14.37
N PRO A 22 -6.00 10.20 14.24
CA PRO A 22 -4.95 9.20 14.41
C PRO A 22 -3.89 9.33 13.29
N VAL A 23 -2.64 9.55 13.70
CA VAL A 23 -1.49 9.57 12.78
C VAL A 23 -0.91 8.16 12.70
N THR A 24 -0.66 7.67 11.49
CA THR A 24 -0.05 6.37 11.24
C THR A 24 1.18 6.51 10.34
N LEU A 25 2.11 5.58 10.45
CA LEU A 25 3.30 5.53 9.60
C LEU A 25 3.19 4.39 8.60
N LYS A 26 3.50 4.65 7.32
CA LYS A 26 3.78 3.59 6.35
C LYS A 26 5.26 3.58 5.98
N THR A 27 5.91 2.41 6.12
CA THR A 27 7.35 2.27 5.91
C THR A 27 7.73 0.92 5.27
N ARG A 28 9.05 0.72 5.08
CA ARG A 28 9.71 -0.53 4.67
C ARG A 28 10.62 -1.03 5.79
N LEU A 29 11.26 -2.20 5.59
CA LEU A 29 12.16 -2.84 6.58
C LEU A 29 13.49 -2.10 6.77
N GLY A 30 13.82 -1.21 5.86
CA GLY A 30 15.09 -0.48 5.85
C GLY A 30 15.60 -0.26 4.42
N PRO A 31 16.81 0.31 4.28
CA PRO A 31 17.44 0.54 2.97
C PRO A 31 17.76 -0.76 2.23
N HIS A 32 18.39 -1.72 2.88
CA HIS A 32 18.78 -3.02 2.32
C HIS A 32 18.94 -4.08 3.43
N PRO A 33 19.03 -5.39 3.11
CA PRO A 33 19.06 -6.46 4.12
C PRO A 33 20.19 -6.34 5.15
N GLN A 34 21.35 -5.80 4.74
CA GLN A 34 22.48 -5.58 5.64
C GLN A 34 22.32 -4.37 6.58
N ARG A 35 21.28 -3.57 6.35
CA ARG A 35 20.94 -2.40 7.16
C ARG A 35 19.44 -2.36 7.43
N THR A 36 18.97 -3.35 8.18
CA THR A 36 17.60 -3.40 8.72
C THR A 36 17.49 -2.40 9.85
N ASN A 37 16.58 -1.43 9.74
CA ASN A 37 16.34 -0.42 10.77
C ASN A 37 14.85 -0.23 11.11
N ILE A 38 14.02 -1.24 10.77
CA ILE A 38 12.58 -1.20 11.06
C ILE A 38 12.30 -1.11 12.55
N PHE A 39 13.17 -1.66 13.40
CA PHE A 39 12.97 -1.63 14.85
C PHE A 39 13.18 -0.23 15.42
N GLU A 40 14.20 0.48 14.95
CA GLU A 40 14.44 1.88 15.31
C GLU A 40 13.32 2.80 14.78
N ILE A 41 12.80 2.48 13.59
CA ILE A 41 11.65 3.19 13.00
C ILE A 41 10.38 2.93 13.83
N LEU A 42 10.17 1.70 14.31
CA LEU A 42 9.05 1.36 15.18
C LEU A 42 9.14 2.12 16.51
N ASP A 43 10.30 2.11 17.15
CA ASP A 43 10.52 2.84 18.41
C ASP A 43 10.30 4.35 18.22
N ALA A 44 10.76 4.90 17.11
CA ALA A 44 10.54 6.30 16.73
C ALA A 44 9.06 6.63 16.52
N ALA A 45 8.30 5.74 15.88
CA ALA A 45 6.88 5.92 15.64
C ALA A 45 6.07 5.84 16.95
N GLU A 46 6.36 4.87 17.79
CA GLU A 46 5.70 4.69 19.08
C GLU A 46 5.97 5.87 20.01
N SER A 47 7.22 6.30 20.16
CA SER A 47 7.59 7.43 21.01
C SER A 47 7.07 8.77 20.52
N ALA A 48 6.83 8.90 19.21
CA ALA A 48 6.16 10.08 18.63
C ALA A 48 4.64 10.08 18.83
N GLY A 49 4.04 8.97 19.29
CA GLY A 49 2.60 8.86 19.53
C GLY A 49 1.77 8.40 18.32
N ALA A 50 2.41 7.78 17.32
CA ALA A 50 1.71 7.16 16.19
C ALA A 50 0.72 6.09 16.68
N LYS A 51 -0.43 5.97 16.01
CA LYS A 51 -1.52 5.05 16.37
C LYS A 51 -1.50 3.74 15.59
N GLY A 52 -0.53 3.55 14.72
CA GLY A 52 -0.34 2.32 13.96
C GLY A 52 0.80 2.44 12.96
N ILE A 53 1.28 1.29 12.51
CA ILE A 53 2.34 1.22 11.51
C ILE A 53 1.96 0.23 10.40
N VAL A 54 2.17 0.65 9.15
CA VAL A 54 2.03 -0.22 7.98
C VAL A 54 3.44 -0.56 7.50
N VAL A 55 3.79 -1.84 7.51
CA VAL A 55 5.12 -2.32 7.14
C VAL A 55 5.05 -3.07 5.80
N HIS A 56 5.70 -2.51 4.76
CA HIS A 56 5.96 -3.27 3.56
C HIS A 56 7.16 -4.19 3.80
N ALA A 57 6.90 -5.49 3.83
CA ALA A 57 7.88 -6.53 4.17
C ALA A 57 8.99 -6.70 3.11
N ARG A 58 9.56 -5.58 2.64
CA ARG A 58 10.69 -5.49 1.70
C ARG A 58 11.60 -4.33 2.05
N TYR A 59 12.84 -4.45 1.65
CA TYR A 59 13.82 -3.36 1.72
C TYR A 59 13.66 -2.38 0.55
N THR A 60 14.16 -1.15 0.72
CA THR A 60 14.07 -0.12 -0.33
C THR A 60 14.82 -0.54 -1.59
N SER A 61 15.99 -1.16 -1.44
CA SER A 61 16.81 -1.67 -2.55
C SER A 61 16.10 -2.71 -3.43
N GLN A 62 15.13 -3.45 -2.89
CA GLN A 62 14.36 -4.42 -3.65
C GLN A 62 13.30 -3.79 -4.56
N MET A 63 13.01 -2.50 -4.40
CA MET A 63 11.95 -1.80 -5.12
C MET A 63 10.58 -2.50 -4.98
N HIS A 64 10.14 -3.20 -6.04
CA HIS A 64 8.92 -3.98 -6.08
C HIS A 64 9.14 -5.46 -6.39
N GLY A 65 10.39 -5.87 -6.54
CA GLY A 65 10.82 -7.24 -6.83
C GLY A 65 11.30 -8.00 -5.60
N GLY A 66 11.72 -9.25 -5.84
CA GLY A 66 12.27 -10.11 -4.80
C GLY A 66 11.24 -10.61 -3.76
N PRO A 67 11.68 -11.45 -2.83
CA PRO A 67 10.82 -12.02 -1.79
C PRO A 67 10.37 -10.97 -0.77
N THR A 68 9.27 -11.26 -0.09
CA THR A 68 8.87 -10.59 1.14
C THR A 68 9.56 -11.28 2.33
N HIS A 69 9.98 -10.50 3.31
CA HIS A 69 10.64 -10.96 4.54
C HIS A 69 9.59 -11.02 5.65
N LEU A 70 8.78 -12.08 5.63
CA LEU A 70 7.69 -12.27 6.59
C LEU A 70 8.21 -12.62 8.00
N ASP A 71 9.39 -13.23 8.09
CA ASP A 71 10.13 -13.47 9.33
C ASP A 71 10.41 -12.15 10.06
N VAL A 72 11.01 -11.18 9.38
CA VAL A 72 11.29 -9.87 9.96
C VAL A 72 9.99 -9.15 10.34
N LEU A 73 8.93 -9.27 9.52
CA LEU A 73 7.62 -8.70 9.85
C LEU A 73 7.04 -9.31 11.12
N SER A 74 7.18 -10.63 11.29
CA SER A 74 6.74 -11.32 12.50
C SER A 74 7.48 -10.81 13.75
N ASP A 75 8.80 -10.54 13.63
CA ASP A 75 9.59 -9.93 14.70
C ASP A 75 9.10 -8.50 15.04
N VAL A 76 8.74 -7.71 14.02
CA VAL A 76 8.13 -6.38 14.21
C VAL A 76 6.83 -6.50 14.99
N VAL A 77 5.96 -7.44 14.60
CA VAL A 77 4.67 -7.66 15.29
C VAL A 77 4.87 -8.03 16.77
N ARG A 78 5.82 -8.93 17.06
CA ARG A 78 6.10 -9.34 18.46
C ARG A 78 6.62 -8.20 19.33
N ARG A 79 7.33 -7.23 18.75
CA ARG A 79 7.89 -6.09 19.47
C ARG A 79 6.94 -4.90 19.57
N ALA A 80 6.05 -4.74 18.61
CA ALA A 80 5.20 -3.55 18.50
C ALA A 80 4.20 -3.43 19.65
N LYS A 81 4.04 -2.20 20.17
CA LYS A 81 3.02 -1.80 21.14
C LYS A 81 1.82 -1.13 20.46
N ILE A 82 1.94 -0.81 19.17
CA ILE A 82 0.89 -0.24 18.33
C ILE A 82 0.46 -1.25 17.26
N PRO A 83 -0.76 -1.16 16.72
CA PRO A 83 -1.23 -2.04 15.66
C PRO A 83 -0.29 -2.06 14.44
N VAL A 84 0.06 -3.26 13.98
CA VAL A 84 0.87 -3.48 12.78
C VAL A 84 -0.02 -3.98 11.65
N THR A 85 0.05 -3.31 10.50
CA THR A 85 -0.55 -3.75 9.24
C THR A 85 0.53 -4.26 8.31
N GLY A 86 0.41 -5.50 7.85
CA GLY A 86 1.33 -6.12 6.90
C GLY A 86 1.02 -5.73 5.46
N ASN A 87 2.06 -5.48 4.66
CA ASN A 87 1.94 -5.18 3.24
C ASN A 87 3.04 -5.91 2.46
N GLY A 88 2.73 -6.33 1.25
CA GLY A 88 3.69 -6.91 0.31
C GLY A 88 3.22 -8.22 -0.31
N SER A 89 3.14 -8.27 -1.63
CA SER A 89 2.84 -9.46 -2.45
C SER A 89 1.56 -10.22 -2.08
N VAL A 90 0.58 -9.58 -1.48
CA VAL A 90 -0.74 -10.19 -1.27
C VAL A 90 -1.52 -10.06 -2.58
N VAL A 91 -1.77 -11.21 -3.22
CA VAL A 91 -2.41 -11.31 -4.54
C VAL A 91 -3.55 -12.34 -4.57
N ASP A 92 -3.63 -13.19 -3.55
CA ASP A 92 -4.62 -14.27 -3.40
C ASP A 92 -4.79 -14.67 -1.93
N ALA A 93 -5.70 -15.60 -1.66
CA ALA A 93 -5.96 -16.11 -0.32
C ALA A 93 -4.74 -16.79 0.32
N LYS A 94 -3.92 -17.49 -0.48
CA LYS A 94 -2.70 -18.17 0.02
C LYS A 94 -1.68 -17.15 0.54
N SER A 95 -1.40 -16.12 -0.23
CA SER A 95 -0.47 -15.05 0.15
C SER A 95 -1.02 -14.17 1.29
N ALA A 96 -2.34 -14.03 1.39
CA ALA A 96 -2.98 -13.37 2.51
C ALA A 96 -2.87 -14.20 3.80
N ALA A 97 -3.08 -15.52 3.73
CA ALA A 97 -2.89 -16.43 4.86
C ALA A 97 -1.45 -16.39 5.38
N ALA A 98 -0.45 -16.48 4.49
CA ALA A 98 0.95 -16.36 4.88
C ALA A 98 1.28 -15.01 5.55
N MET A 99 0.66 -13.92 5.08
CA MET A 99 0.80 -12.60 5.73
C MET A 99 0.13 -12.58 7.11
N ALA A 100 -1.05 -13.19 7.26
CA ALA A 100 -1.77 -13.27 8.53
C ALA A 100 -1.01 -14.11 9.58
N GLU A 101 -0.31 -15.17 9.17
CA GLU A 101 0.53 -16.02 10.04
C GLU A 101 1.65 -15.23 10.72
N THR A 102 2.03 -14.07 10.22
CA THR A 102 2.99 -13.19 10.91
C THR A 102 2.42 -12.54 12.17
N GLY A 103 1.10 -12.63 12.39
CA GLY A 103 0.41 -12.04 13.54
C GLY A 103 -0.01 -10.58 13.33
N VAL A 104 0.05 -10.05 12.12
CA VAL A 104 -0.41 -8.68 11.82
C VAL A 104 -1.90 -8.51 12.10
N GLY A 105 -2.30 -7.36 12.64
CA GLY A 105 -3.70 -7.04 12.93
C GLY A 105 -4.55 -6.72 11.69
N ALA A 106 -3.89 -6.37 10.58
CA ALA A 106 -4.53 -6.09 9.29
C ALA A 106 -3.57 -6.33 8.11
N ILE A 107 -4.14 -6.47 6.92
CA ILE A 107 -3.38 -6.68 5.68
C ILE A 107 -3.71 -5.57 4.69
N MET A 108 -2.67 -4.90 4.19
CA MET A 108 -2.80 -3.91 3.12
C MET A 108 -2.56 -4.57 1.76
N VAL A 109 -3.55 -4.55 0.91
CA VAL A 109 -3.45 -4.98 -0.49
C VAL A 109 -3.16 -3.75 -1.36
N GLY A 110 -2.16 -3.84 -2.23
CA GLY A 110 -1.79 -2.76 -3.15
C GLY A 110 -2.15 -3.08 -4.61
N ARG A 111 -1.14 -3.34 -5.43
CA ARG A 111 -1.26 -3.52 -6.89
C ARG A 111 -2.29 -4.58 -7.32
N ALA A 112 -2.47 -5.63 -6.54
CA ALA A 112 -3.46 -6.66 -6.82
C ALA A 112 -4.89 -6.13 -6.82
N ALA A 113 -5.20 -5.17 -5.94
CA ALA A 113 -6.51 -4.53 -5.90
C ALA A 113 -6.78 -3.63 -7.13
N LEU A 114 -5.72 -3.10 -7.76
CA LEU A 114 -5.85 -2.36 -9.03
C LEU A 114 -6.16 -3.29 -10.20
N ALA A 115 -5.59 -4.49 -10.18
CA ALA A 115 -5.82 -5.51 -11.23
C ALA A 115 -7.14 -6.27 -11.00
N ASN A 116 -7.52 -6.46 -9.74
CA ASN A 116 -8.74 -7.16 -9.33
C ASN A 116 -9.37 -6.47 -8.12
N PRO A 117 -10.28 -5.50 -8.30
CA PRO A 117 -10.96 -4.84 -7.19
C PRO A 117 -11.76 -5.80 -6.28
N SER A 118 -12.22 -6.94 -6.83
CA SER A 118 -12.95 -7.97 -6.09
C SER A 118 -12.07 -8.86 -5.20
N ILE A 119 -10.75 -8.62 -5.17
CA ILE A 119 -9.82 -9.39 -4.33
C ILE A 119 -10.24 -9.39 -2.86
N PHE A 120 -10.79 -8.29 -2.35
CA PHE A 120 -11.22 -8.19 -0.96
C PHE A 120 -12.35 -9.15 -0.62
N ASN A 121 -13.27 -9.39 -1.55
CA ASN A 121 -14.35 -10.37 -1.39
C ASN A 121 -13.77 -11.79 -1.37
N SER A 122 -12.85 -12.10 -2.30
CA SER A 122 -12.13 -13.38 -2.32
C SER A 122 -11.38 -13.64 -1.02
N LEU A 123 -10.71 -12.61 -0.47
CA LEU A 123 -9.95 -12.73 0.77
C LEU A 123 -10.85 -12.91 2.02
N LYS A 124 -12.11 -12.51 1.95
CA LYS A 124 -13.13 -12.76 2.98
C LYS A 124 -13.81 -14.12 2.84
N GLY A 125 -13.46 -14.91 1.81
CA GLY A 125 -14.13 -16.19 1.52
C GLY A 125 -15.52 -16.02 0.88
N GLU A 126 -15.83 -14.83 0.36
CA GLU A 126 -17.06 -14.58 -0.36
C GLU A 126 -16.92 -15.10 -1.80
N ASP A 127 -18.01 -15.69 -2.34
CA ASP A 127 -18.07 -16.11 -3.75
C ASP A 127 -17.92 -14.89 -4.66
N VAL A 128 -16.80 -14.81 -5.35
CA VAL A 128 -16.56 -13.75 -6.34
C VAL A 128 -17.19 -14.22 -7.65
N LYS A 129 -18.35 -13.65 -7.96
CA LYS A 129 -18.93 -13.81 -9.29
C LYS A 129 -17.90 -13.35 -10.35
N ARG A 130 -17.76 -14.16 -11.39
CA ARG A 130 -16.90 -13.78 -12.54
C ARG A 130 -17.37 -12.42 -13.04
N GLU A 131 -16.44 -11.47 -13.17
CA GLU A 131 -16.75 -10.14 -13.68
C GLU A 131 -17.44 -10.22 -15.04
N THR A 132 -18.53 -9.49 -15.15
CA THR A 132 -19.34 -9.36 -16.37
C THR A 132 -18.83 -8.20 -17.23
N LYS A 133 -19.31 -8.13 -18.48
CA LYS A 133 -19.07 -6.96 -19.35
C LYS A 133 -19.61 -5.66 -18.71
N ASP A 134 -20.67 -5.75 -17.91
CA ASP A 134 -21.26 -4.59 -17.25
C ASP A 134 -20.44 -4.12 -16.05
N ASP A 135 -19.77 -5.04 -15.34
CA ASP A 135 -18.80 -4.69 -14.29
C ASP A 135 -17.61 -3.95 -14.90
N PHE A 136 -17.14 -4.39 -16.06
CA PHE A 136 -16.08 -3.72 -16.79
C PHE A 136 -16.51 -2.31 -17.25
N ARG A 137 -17.73 -2.17 -17.82
CA ARG A 137 -18.26 -0.85 -18.20
C ARG A 137 -18.33 0.09 -17.01
N ARG A 138 -18.90 -0.35 -15.89
CA ARG A 138 -18.95 0.44 -14.65
C ARG A 138 -17.58 0.88 -14.17
N HIS A 139 -16.59 -0.02 -14.26
CA HIS A 139 -15.21 0.32 -13.89
C HIS A 139 -14.61 1.38 -14.83
N LEU A 140 -14.85 1.26 -16.12
CA LEU A 140 -14.41 2.24 -17.11
C LEU A 140 -15.10 3.61 -16.90
N ASP A 141 -16.40 3.62 -16.67
CA ASP A 141 -17.16 4.85 -16.40
C ASP A 141 -16.64 5.55 -15.13
N TYR A 142 -16.35 4.78 -14.09
CA TYR A 142 -15.73 5.30 -12.87
C TYR A 142 -14.35 5.94 -13.13
N LEU A 143 -13.49 5.28 -13.92
CA LEU A 143 -12.19 5.83 -14.29
C LEU A 143 -12.29 7.11 -15.12
N LEU A 144 -13.28 7.19 -16.03
CA LEU A 144 -13.54 8.41 -16.81
C LEU A 144 -14.00 9.56 -15.92
N GLN A 145 -14.91 9.32 -14.98
CA GLN A 145 -15.35 10.32 -14.01
C GLN A 145 -14.17 10.78 -13.12
N PHE A 146 -13.33 9.85 -12.68
CA PHE A 146 -12.14 10.17 -11.89
C PHE A 146 -11.15 11.03 -12.68
N ARG A 147 -10.95 10.74 -13.97
CA ARG A 147 -10.15 11.57 -14.87
C ARG A 147 -10.66 13.01 -14.89
N ASP A 148 -11.96 13.18 -15.11
CA ASP A 148 -12.56 14.51 -15.22
C ASP A 148 -12.43 15.30 -13.90
N GLN A 149 -12.57 14.64 -12.76
CA GLN A 149 -12.33 15.23 -11.44
C GLN A 149 -10.87 15.64 -11.24
N LEU A 150 -9.91 14.80 -11.66
CA LEU A 150 -8.48 15.14 -11.58
C LEU A 150 -8.13 16.32 -12.49
N ASP A 151 -8.64 16.33 -13.72
CA ASP A 151 -8.38 17.41 -14.67
C ASP A 151 -8.99 18.75 -14.21
N ALA A 152 -10.09 18.70 -13.45
CA ALA A 152 -10.68 19.89 -12.82
C ALA A 152 -9.86 20.42 -11.62
N HIS A 153 -9.20 19.52 -10.89
CA HIS A 153 -8.44 19.86 -9.66
C HIS A 153 -6.98 20.25 -9.91
N PHE A 154 -6.38 19.72 -10.98
CA PHE A 154 -4.97 19.98 -11.31
C PHE A 154 -4.88 20.73 -12.63
N PRO A 155 -4.63 22.06 -12.59
CA PRO A 155 -4.47 22.87 -13.78
C PRO A 155 -3.38 22.33 -14.71
N LYS A 156 -3.61 22.39 -16.01
CA LYS A 156 -2.76 21.81 -17.07
C LYS A 156 -1.31 22.32 -17.07
N ASP A 157 -1.08 23.47 -16.49
CA ASP A 157 0.23 24.16 -16.44
C ASP A 157 1.25 23.50 -15.50
N HIS A 158 0.80 22.58 -14.63
CA HIS A 158 1.66 21.89 -13.65
C HIS A 158 2.01 20.45 -14.04
N ILE A 159 1.62 20.01 -15.22
CA ILE A 159 1.79 18.62 -15.64
C ILE A 159 2.66 18.55 -16.90
N PRO A 160 3.83 17.86 -16.84
CA PRO A 160 4.77 17.81 -17.95
C PRO A 160 4.35 16.89 -19.12
N SER A 161 3.07 16.57 -19.27
CA SER A 161 2.56 15.69 -20.32
C SER A 161 1.43 16.36 -21.09
N PRO A 162 1.46 16.34 -22.45
CA PRO A 162 0.34 16.85 -23.27
C PRO A 162 -0.97 16.12 -23.05
N ASP A 163 -0.94 14.89 -22.50
CA ASP A 163 -2.10 14.06 -22.23
C ASP A 163 -2.69 14.25 -20.82
N GLY A 164 -2.07 15.10 -20.01
CA GLY A 164 -2.48 15.36 -18.63
C GLY A 164 -2.16 14.23 -17.63
N PHE A 165 -2.05 14.59 -16.35
CA PHE A 165 -1.74 13.67 -15.24
C PHE A 165 -2.79 12.55 -15.09
N ALA A 166 -4.06 12.89 -15.28
CA ALA A 166 -5.17 11.95 -15.20
C ALA A 166 -5.09 10.86 -16.29
N SER A 167 -4.74 11.22 -17.53
CA SER A 167 -4.58 10.28 -18.63
C SER A 167 -3.46 9.27 -18.36
N VAL A 168 -2.30 9.72 -17.89
CA VAL A 168 -1.18 8.84 -17.52
C VAL A 168 -1.57 7.88 -16.40
N LYS A 169 -2.26 8.37 -15.36
CA LYS A 169 -2.73 7.52 -14.25
C LYS A 169 -3.78 6.52 -14.71
N MET A 170 -4.69 6.91 -15.59
CA MET A 170 -5.69 6.04 -16.17
C MET A 170 -5.06 4.91 -17.01
N HIS A 171 -4.05 5.20 -17.84
CA HIS A 171 -3.30 4.17 -18.59
C HIS A 171 -2.67 3.12 -17.66
N VAL A 172 -2.05 3.55 -16.57
CA VAL A 172 -1.46 2.64 -15.58
C VAL A 172 -2.54 1.76 -14.93
N HIS A 173 -3.71 2.31 -14.63
CA HIS A 173 -4.85 1.55 -14.10
C HIS A 173 -5.38 0.54 -15.10
N LEU A 174 -5.66 0.95 -16.32
CA LEU A 174 -6.15 0.08 -17.38
C LEU A 174 -5.15 -1.04 -17.69
N PHE A 175 -3.86 -0.70 -17.84
CA PHE A 175 -2.81 -1.69 -18.06
C PHE A 175 -2.78 -2.75 -16.95
N ARG A 176 -2.88 -2.36 -15.68
CA ARG A 176 -2.89 -3.30 -14.56
C ARG A 176 -4.18 -4.10 -14.47
N TYR A 177 -5.30 -3.49 -14.82
CA TYR A 177 -6.61 -4.14 -14.84
C TYR A 177 -6.67 -5.25 -15.89
N PHE A 178 -6.11 -5.03 -17.09
CA PHE A 178 -6.08 -6.02 -18.16
C PHE A 178 -4.94 -7.02 -18.05
N ASN A 179 -3.82 -6.63 -17.46
CA ASN A 179 -2.64 -7.49 -17.37
C ASN A 179 -2.93 -8.72 -16.49
N GLY A 180 -2.83 -9.90 -17.10
CA GLY A 180 -3.10 -11.18 -16.45
C GLY A 180 -4.54 -11.68 -16.58
N ARG A 181 -5.42 -11.01 -17.35
CA ARG A 181 -6.74 -11.54 -17.68
C ARG A 181 -6.69 -12.41 -18.94
N PRO A 182 -7.34 -13.58 -18.96
CA PRO A 182 -7.46 -14.38 -20.17
C PRO A 182 -8.17 -13.57 -21.26
N GLY A 183 -7.53 -13.40 -22.42
CA GLY A 183 -8.11 -12.72 -23.58
C GLY A 183 -7.89 -11.19 -23.62
N ALA A 184 -6.98 -10.65 -22.80
CA ALA A 184 -6.53 -9.25 -22.89
C ALA A 184 -5.38 -9.11 -23.89
#